data_641e5a6830fde3d109c0f231005d25ec
#
_entry.id   641e5a6830fde3d109c0f231005d25ec
#
_cell.length_a   1.000
_cell.length_b   1.000
_cell.length_c   1.000
_cell.angle_alpha   90.00
_cell.angle_beta   90.00
_cell.angle_gamma   90.00
#
_symmetry.space_group_name_H-M   'P 1'
#
loop_
_entity.id
_entity.type
_entity.pdbx_description
1 polymer ?
#
loop_
_entity_poly.entity_id
_entity_poly.type
_entity_poly.pdbx_seq_one_letter_code
_entity_poly.pdbx_strand_id
1 'polypeptide(L)'
;MDRKDFLKNACGIGICGCALNFLGAPGALSAQDANPSDPKLAFARYQVAKMVAFMAADAAKDACAGIIEKTGRECAKLNQLHARFKGDPEGYLAAIKKAWGTDSSWDRENGVFTVAVSEGECGCPLVDSRHTPVFWCNCSVGYQKEAFETILGKPVRVSLKESKLNGGQRCVFEVKLAENSGGQL
;
A
#
# COMPACT_ATOMS: atom_id res chain seq x y z
N MET A 1 -28.21 -16.01 21.23
CA MET A 1 -27.61 -15.97 19.87
C MET A 1 -26.35 -16.81 19.93
N ASP A 2 -26.34 -17.94 19.26
CA ASP A 2 -25.26 -18.92 19.35
C ASP A 2 -24.05 -18.43 18.54
N ARG A 3 -22.83 -18.73 19.01
CA ARG A 3 -21.56 -18.39 18.35
C ARG A 3 -21.51 -18.83 16.88
N LYS A 4 -22.19 -19.93 16.56
CA LYS A 4 -22.30 -20.47 15.20
C LYS A 4 -23.15 -19.61 14.28
N ASP A 5 -24.20 -18.97 14.81
CA ASP A 5 -25.09 -18.09 14.05
C ASP A 5 -24.43 -16.74 13.78
N PHE A 6 -23.58 -16.25 14.71
CA PHE A 6 -22.77 -15.05 14.48
C PHE A 6 -21.76 -15.26 13.34
N LEU A 7 -21.08 -16.40 13.29
CA LEU A 7 -20.12 -16.72 12.24
C LEU A 7 -20.79 -16.90 10.86
N LYS A 8 -21.99 -17.51 10.80
CA LYS A 8 -22.74 -17.64 9.55
C LYS A 8 -23.20 -16.28 9.00
N ASN A 9 -23.64 -15.39 9.88
CA ASN A 9 -24.07 -14.04 9.48
C ASN A 9 -22.89 -13.11 9.17
N ALA A 10 -21.71 -13.27 9.81
CA ALA A 10 -20.51 -12.54 9.48
C ALA A 10 -19.94 -12.92 8.10
N CYS A 11 -20.07 -14.18 7.68
CA CYS A 11 -19.70 -14.61 6.32
C CYS A 11 -20.69 -14.14 5.24
N GLY A 12 -21.93 -13.80 5.61
CA GLY A 12 -22.94 -13.28 4.68
C GLY A 12 -22.83 -11.79 4.37
N ILE A 13 -21.97 -11.05 5.08
CA ILE A 13 -21.76 -9.61 4.86
C ILE A 13 -20.41 -9.41 4.21
N GLY A 14 -20.34 -9.61 2.88
CA GLY A 14 -19.47 -8.87 1.96
C GLY A 14 -17.94 -8.92 2.13
N ILE A 15 -17.38 -9.58 3.13
CA ILE A 15 -15.91 -9.68 3.29
C ILE A 15 -15.32 -10.85 2.48
N CYS A 16 -16.13 -11.85 2.12
CA CYS A 16 -15.71 -12.98 1.28
C CYS A 16 -15.73 -12.72 -0.23
N GLY A 17 -16.30 -11.61 -0.70
CA GLY A 17 -16.34 -11.31 -2.14
C GLY A 17 -14.97 -11.03 -2.77
N CYS A 18 -13.99 -10.62 -1.98
CA CYS A 18 -12.64 -10.36 -2.49
C CYS A 18 -11.77 -11.63 -2.66
N ALA A 19 -12.10 -12.73 -1.98
CA ALA A 19 -11.27 -13.92 -1.99
C ALA A 19 -11.57 -14.92 -3.12
N LEU A 20 -12.76 -14.88 -3.71
CA LEU A 20 -13.20 -15.87 -4.72
C LEU A 20 -12.84 -15.52 -6.17
N ASN A 21 -12.49 -14.26 -6.47
CA ASN A 21 -11.99 -13.88 -7.79
C ASN A 21 -10.47 -14.11 -7.99
N PHE A 22 -9.79 -14.62 -6.97
CA PHE A 22 -8.34 -14.84 -7.02
C PHE A 22 -7.90 -16.11 -7.74
N LEU A 23 -8.81 -17.05 -8.04
CA LEU A 23 -8.46 -18.36 -8.60
C LEU A 23 -8.58 -18.46 -10.13
N GLY A 24 -8.89 -17.40 -10.84
CA GLY A 24 -9.21 -17.53 -12.26
C GLY A 24 -8.58 -16.57 -13.26
N ALA A 25 -7.84 -15.53 -12.88
CA ALA A 25 -7.18 -14.66 -13.87
C ALA A 25 -6.01 -13.88 -13.24
N PRO A 26 -4.90 -13.62 -13.96
CA PRO A 26 -3.88 -12.66 -13.56
C PRO A 26 -4.37 -11.23 -13.84
N GLY A 27 -5.46 -10.84 -13.18
CA GLY A 27 -5.99 -9.48 -13.23
C GLY A 27 -5.56 -8.74 -11.98
N ALA A 28 -4.79 -7.68 -12.13
CA ALA A 28 -4.57 -6.72 -11.07
C ALA A 28 -5.94 -6.37 -10.45
N LEU A 29 -6.05 -6.38 -9.13
CA LEU A 29 -7.19 -5.78 -8.44
C LEU A 29 -7.23 -4.31 -8.83
N SER A 30 -8.03 -4.01 -9.84
CA SER A 30 -8.31 -2.66 -10.26
C SER A 30 -9.21 -2.05 -9.18
N ALA A 31 -8.76 -0.94 -8.58
CA ALA A 31 -9.59 -0.14 -7.68
C ALA A 31 -10.85 0.42 -8.38
N GLN A 32 -11.02 0.13 -9.67
CA GLN A 32 -12.11 0.61 -10.52
C GLN A 32 -13.45 -0.11 -10.29
N ASP A 33 -13.47 -1.28 -9.62
CA ASP A 33 -14.71 -2.05 -9.42
C ASP A 33 -15.47 -1.65 -8.14
N ALA A 34 -14.92 -0.78 -7.30
CA ALA A 34 -15.63 -0.27 -6.13
C ALA A 34 -16.54 0.88 -6.56
N ASN A 35 -17.85 0.64 -6.58
CA ASN A 35 -18.85 1.70 -6.79
C ASN A 35 -18.60 2.82 -5.76
N PRO A 36 -18.18 4.03 -6.16
CA PRO A 36 -17.85 5.12 -5.23
C PRO A 36 -19.06 5.58 -4.41
N SER A 37 -20.27 5.23 -4.82
CA SER A 37 -21.54 5.54 -4.13
C SER A 37 -22.01 4.42 -3.18
N ASP A 38 -21.24 3.34 -2.97
CA ASP A 38 -21.58 2.32 -1.98
C ASP A 38 -21.53 2.90 -0.55
N PRO A 39 -22.66 2.98 0.17
CA PRO A 39 -22.69 3.56 1.51
C PRO A 39 -21.85 2.77 2.52
N LYS A 40 -21.63 1.48 2.32
CA LYS A 40 -20.79 0.64 3.18
C LYS A 40 -19.32 1.03 2.98
N LEU A 41 -18.90 1.26 1.72
CA LEU A 41 -17.56 1.71 1.42
C LEU A 41 -17.31 3.13 1.94
N ALA A 42 -18.29 4.03 1.78
CA ALA A 42 -18.21 5.39 2.34
C ALA A 42 -18.06 5.36 3.87
N PHE A 43 -18.83 4.51 4.56
CA PHE A 43 -18.70 4.33 6.00
C PHE A 43 -17.33 3.76 6.40
N ALA A 44 -16.84 2.74 5.69
CA ALA A 44 -15.52 2.15 5.96
C ALA A 44 -14.39 3.19 5.79
N ARG A 45 -14.43 4.00 4.73
CA ARG A 45 -13.49 5.11 4.50
C ARG A 45 -13.52 6.13 5.64
N TYR A 46 -14.72 6.50 6.09
CA TYR A 46 -14.88 7.43 7.21
C TYR A 46 -14.26 6.86 8.50
N GLN A 47 -14.52 5.59 8.83
CA GLN A 47 -13.95 4.93 10.01
C GLN A 47 -12.42 4.87 9.94
N VAL A 48 -11.87 4.48 8.79
CA VAL A 48 -10.42 4.47 8.56
C VAL A 48 -9.83 5.87 8.73
N ALA A 49 -10.45 6.89 8.14
CA ALA A 49 -9.96 8.27 8.26
C ALA A 49 -9.94 8.74 9.72
N LYS A 50 -10.98 8.44 10.51
CA LYS A 50 -11.04 8.80 11.94
C LYS A 50 -10.01 8.05 12.77
N MET A 51 -9.89 6.73 12.57
CA MET A 51 -8.90 5.91 13.26
C MET A 51 -7.48 6.44 12.99
N VAL A 52 -7.16 6.74 11.74
CA VAL A 52 -5.85 7.28 11.34
C VAL A 52 -5.60 8.66 11.92
N ALA A 53 -6.63 9.51 12.01
CA ALA A 53 -6.51 10.83 12.64
C ALA A 53 -6.19 10.72 14.15
N PHE A 54 -6.82 9.78 14.85
CA PHE A 54 -6.50 9.53 16.27
C PHE A 54 -5.08 8.98 16.42
N MET A 55 -4.66 8.03 15.60
CA MET A 55 -3.30 7.49 15.62
C MET A 55 -2.24 8.58 15.36
N ALA A 56 -2.51 9.51 14.44
CA ALA A 56 -1.60 10.60 14.11
C ALA A 56 -1.46 11.63 15.24
N ALA A 57 -2.50 11.78 16.08
CA ALA A 57 -2.53 12.69 17.20
C ALA A 57 -2.01 12.06 18.52
N ASP A 58 -1.82 10.75 18.56
CA ASP A 58 -1.40 10.02 19.77
C ASP A 58 0.08 10.26 20.08
N ALA A 59 0.43 10.21 21.36
CA ALA A 59 1.81 10.29 21.83
C ALA A 59 2.68 9.12 21.32
N ALA A 60 2.06 7.96 21.03
CA ALA A 60 2.69 6.78 20.45
C ALA A 60 2.64 6.75 18.91
N LYS A 61 2.53 7.91 18.25
CA LYS A 61 2.37 8.01 16.79
C LYS A 61 3.40 7.21 15.99
N ASP A 62 4.64 7.10 16.46
CA ASP A 62 5.68 6.35 15.75
C ASP A 62 5.41 4.84 15.79
N ALA A 63 4.89 4.32 16.90
CA ALA A 63 4.43 2.94 17.00
C ALA A 63 3.21 2.71 16.10
N CYS A 64 2.28 3.66 16.05
CA CYS A 64 1.12 3.63 15.15
C CYS A 64 1.54 3.66 13.68
N ALA A 65 2.53 4.48 13.32
CA ALA A 65 3.11 4.49 11.96
C ALA A 65 3.67 3.12 11.58
N GLY A 66 4.38 2.46 12.51
CA GLY A 66 4.89 1.10 12.31
C GLY A 66 3.79 0.05 12.12
N ILE A 67 2.64 0.19 12.79
CA ILE A 67 1.48 -0.70 12.57
C ILE A 67 0.91 -0.50 11.17
N ILE A 68 0.73 0.75 10.74
CA ILE A 68 0.22 1.08 9.40
C ILE A 68 1.20 0.58 8.33
N GLU A 69 2.52 0.73 8.55
CA GLU A 69 3.54 0.20 7.65
C GLU A 69 3.43 -1.33 7.49
N LYS A 70 3.26 -2.07 8.59
CA LYS A 70 3.05 -3.52 8.55
C LYS A 70 1.80 -3.88 7.76
N THR A 71 0.71 -3.13 7.91
CA THR A 71 -0.51 -3.31 7.10
C THR A 71 -0.22 -3.17 5.61
N GLY A 72 0.61 -2.20 5.24
CA GLY A 72 1.04 -2.01 3.84
C GLY A 72 1.86 -3.18 3.31
N ARG A 73 2.72 -3.76 4.12
CA ARG A 73 3.47 -4.97 3.76
C ARG A 73 2.54 -6.15 3.48
N GLU A 74 1.53 -6.36 4.31
CA GLU A 74 0.53 -7.42 4.06
C GLU A 74 -0.27 -7.16 2.78
N CYS A 75 -0.61 -5.91 2.49
CA CYS A 75 -1.26 -5.53 1.22
C CYS A 75 -0.38 -5.87 0.01
N ALA A 76 0.93 -5.64 0.07
CA ALA A 76 1.87 -6.03 -0.98
C ALA A 76 1.92 -7.55 -1.17
N LYS A 77 1.96 -8.32 -0.08
CA LYS A 77 1.95 -9.79 -0.12
C LYS A 77 0.68 -10.34 -0.78
N LEU A 78 -0.47 -9.70 -0.56
CA LEU A 78 -1.71 -10.07 -1.25
C LEU A 78 -1.65 -9.83 -2.75
N ASN A 79 -1.05 -8.73 -3.19
CA ASN A 79 -0.93 -8.38 -4.60
C ASN A 79 0.03 -9.31 -5.36
N GLN A 80 1.10 -9.78 -4.73
CA GLN A 80 2.09 -10.74 -5.23
C GLN A 80 2.80 -10.36 -6.56
N LEU A 81 2.55 -9.19 -7.15
CA LEU A 81 3.17 -8.81 -8.41
C LEU A 81 4.70 -8.83 -8.32
N HIS A 82 5.24 -8.24 -7.26
CA HIS A 82 6.67 -8.12 -7.01
C HIS A 82 7.38 -9.47 -6.86
N ALA A 83 6.68 -10.50 -6.36
CA ALA A 83 7.26 -11.83 -6.17
C ALA A 83 7.73 -12.51 -7.47
N ARG A 84 7.20 -12.06 -8.61
CA ARG A 84 7.57 -12.56 -9.95
C ARG A 84 8.88 -11.97 -10.46
N PHE A 85 9.39 -10.93 -9.82
CA PHE A 85 10.53 -10.14 -10.28
C PHE A 85 11.73 -10.20 -9.30
N LYS A 86 11.89 -11.31 -8.58
CA LYS A 86 13.06 -11.50 -7.72
C LYS A 86 14.35 -11.42 -8.54
N GLY A 87 15.24 -10.49 -8.18
CA GLY A 87 16.49 -10.24 -8.89
C GLY A 87 16.34 -9.41 -10.18
N ASP A 88 15.11 -9.02 -10.53
CA ASP A 88 14.83 -8.24 -11.74
C ASP A 88 14.06 -6.95 -11.43
N PRO A 89 14.73 -5.93 -10.87
CA PRO A 89 14.09 -4.66 -10.55
C PRO A 89 13.60 -3.91 -11.79
N GLU A 90 14.25 -4.04 -12.95
CA GLU A 90 13.82 -3.37 -14.18
C GLU A 90 12.53 -3.96 -14.73
N GLY A 91 12.44 -5.28 -14.75
CA GLY A 91 11.19 -5.97 -15.11
C GLY A 91 10.04 -5.57 -14.20
N TYR A 92 10.29 -5.39 -12.90
CA TYR A 92 9.27 -4.89 -11.97
C TYR A 92 8.83 -3.46 -12.30
N LEU A 93 9.78 -2.53 -12.53
CA LEU A 93 9.44 -1.14 -12.89
C LEU A 93 8.61 -1.09 -14.18
N ALA A 94 8.96 -1.89 -15.19
CA ALA A 94 8.19 -2.00 -16.41
C ALA A 94 6.78 -2.57 -16.16
N ALA A 95 6.67 -3.58 -15.28
CA ALA A 95 5.38 -4.20 -14.94
C ALA A 95 4.44 -3.24 -14.22
N ILE A 96 4.92 -2.46 -13.23
CA ILE A 96 4.09 -1.49 -12.53
C ILE A 96 3.70 -0.31 -13.43
N LYS A 97 4.56 0.09 -14.35
CA LYS A 97 4.21 1.09 -15.38
C LYS A 97 3.04 0.58 -16.25
N LYS A 98 3.12 -0.65 -16.69
CA LYS A 98 2.06 -1.28 -17.51
C LYS A 98 0.76 -1.47 -16.73
N ALA A 99 0.84 -1.90 -15.46
CA ALA A 99 -0.32 -2.25 -14.66
C ALA A 99 -1.04 -1.03 -14.08
N TRP A 100 -0.28 0.00 -13.67
CA TRP A 100 -0.81 1.13 -12.88
C TRP A 100 -0.42 2.51 -13.40
N GLY A 101 0.22 2.59 -14.57
CA GLY A 101 0.66 3.86 -15.15
C GLY A 101 1.71 4.60 -14.31
N THR A 102 2.47 3.88 -13.47
CA THR A 102 3.52 4.50 -12.66
C THR A 102 4.65 5.01 -13.54
N ASP A 103 5.18 6.18 -13.23
CA ASP A 103 6.42 6.68 -13.80
C ASP A 103 7.53 6.39 -12.80
N SER A 104 8.41 5.45 -13.14
CA SER A 104 9.42 4.93 -12.22
C SER A 104 10.77 4.85 -12.88
N SER A 105 11.82 5.16 -12.14
CA SER A 105 13.20 5.16 -12.61
C SER A 105 14.15 4.50 -11.62
N TRP A 106 15.30 4.07 -12.11
CA TRP A 106 16.39 3.55 -11.32
C TRP A 106 17.70 4.30 -11.66
N ASP A 107 18.16 5.11 -10.72
CA ASP A 107 19.50 5.69 -10.74
C ASP A 107 20.48 4.61 -10.24
N ARG A 108 21.19 3.98 -11.18
CA ARG A 108 22.10 2.88 -10.89
C ARG A 108 23.39 3.35 -10.20
N GLU A 109 23.83 4.58 -10.47
CA GLU A 109 25.06 5.13 -9.90
C GLU A 109 24.89 5.36 -8.40
N ASN A 110 23.73 5.89 -8.00
CA ASN A 110 23.41 6.19 -6.60
C ASN A 110 22.61 5.07 -5.91
N GLY A 111 22.21 4.02 -6.64
CA GLY A 111 21.42 2.93 -6.10
C GLY A 111 20.03 3.35 -5.64
N VAL A 112 19.42 4.34 -6.31
CA VAL A 112 18.16 4.96 -5.93
C VAL A 112 17.07 4.60 -6.91
N PHE A 113 15.96 4.07 -6.41
CA PHE A 113 14.74 3.91 -7.18
C PHE A 113 13.77 5.03 -6.84
N THR A 114 13.16 5.61 -7.87
CA THR A 114 12.04 6.54 -7.73
C THR A 114 10.79 5.90 -8.29
N VAL A 115 9.73 5.84 -7.49
CA VAL A 115 8.42 5.33 -7.90
C VAL A 115 7.42 6.47 -7.80
N ALA A 116 6.99 6.98 -8.95
CA ALA A 116 5.96 8.01 -9.05
C ALA A 116 4.64 7.37 -9.52
N VAL A 117 3.66 7.37 -8.63
CA VAL A 117 2.31 6.87 -8.95
C VAL A 117 1.61 7.85 -9.88
N SER A 118 0.78 7.36 -10.81
CA SER A 118 0.03 8.19 -11.74
C SER A 118 -0.77 9.31 -11.04
N GLU A 119 -1.03 10.38 -11.75
CA GLU A 119 -1.89 11.49 -11.29
C GLU A 119 -3.32 11.03 -11.01
N GLY A 120 -4.14 11.91 -10.42
CA GLY A 120 -5.52 11.63 -10.05
C GLY A 120 -5.70 11.26 -8.58
N GLU A 121 -6.78 10.60 -8.23
CA GLU A 121 -7.10 10.23 -6.85
C GLU A 121 -6.17 9.13 -6.31
N CYS A 122 -6.15 8.99 -4.97
CA CYS A 122 -5.43 7.91 -4.32
C CYS A 122 -6.04 6.56 -4.74
N GLY A 123 -5.19 5.64 -5.22
CA GLY A 123 -5.64 4.32 -5.70
C GLY A 123 -6.06 3.34 -4.58
N CYS A 124 -5.89 3.71 -3.31
CA CYS A 124 -6.32 2.86 -2.20
C CYS A 124 -7.85 2.95 -2.01
N PRO A 125 -8.60 1.84 -2.08
CA PRO A 125 -10.06 1.87 -1.95
C PRO A 125 -10.55 2.34 -0.57
N LEU A 126 -9.70 2.28 0.46
CA LEU A 126 -10.02 2.73 1.83
C LEU A 126 -9.79 4.23 2.05
N VAL A 127 -9.26 4.95 1.06
CA VAL A 127 -8.95 6.37 1.17
C VAL A 127 -10.11 7.22 0.64
N ASP A 128 -10.52 8.20 1.41
CA ASP A 128 -11.22 9.39 0.96
C ASP A 128 -10.22 10.56 1.03
N SER A 129 -9.80 11.06 -0.12
CA SER A 129 -8.75 12.08 -0.22
C SER A 129 -9.07 13.38 0.53
N ARG A 130 -10.36 13.65 0.83
CA ARG A 130 -10.83 14.83 1.56
C ARG A 130 -10.67 14.70 3.09
N HIS A 131 -10.67 13.47 3.61
CA HIS A 131 -10.76 13.21 5.04
C HIS A 131 -9.62 12.35 5.60
N THR A 132 -8.94 11.56 4.76
CA THR A 132 -7.89 10.66 5.21
C THR A 132 -6.58 11.43 5.40
N PRO A 133 -6.01 11.46 6.61
CA PRO A 133 -4.73 12.13 6.86
C PRO A 133 -3.57 11.50 6.09
N VAL A 134 -2.58 12.31 5.72
CA VAL A 134 -1.32 11.85 5.08
C VAL A 134 -0.60 10.77 5.89
N PHE A 135 -0.83 10.69 7.17
CA PHE A 135 -0.31 9.64 8.05
C PHE A 135 -0.64 8.21 7.56
N TRP A 136 -1.76 8.03 6.83
CA TRP A 136 -2.09 6.77 6.18
C TRP A 136 -1.06 6.34 5.13
N CYS A 137 -0.28 7.25 4.56
CA CYS A 137 0.75 6.93 3.55
C CYS A 137 1.88 6.05 4.09
N ASN A 138 2.00 5.87 5.42
CA ASN A 138 2.86 4.83 6.00
C ASN A 138 2.48 3.43 5.50
N CYS A 139 1.21 3.19 5.16
CA CYS A 139 0.78 1.97 4.47
C CYS A 139 1.48 1.80 3.12
N SER A 140 1.51 2.85 2.30
CA SER A 140 2.21 2.80 1.01
C SER A 140 3.72 2.67 1.15
N VAL A 141 4.31 3.27 2.19
CA VAL A 141 5.73 3.06 2.54
C VAL A 141 5.98 1.59 2.83
N GLY A 142 5.13 0.94 3.62
CA GLY A 142 5.21 -0.49 3.91
C GLY A 142 5.07 -1.36 2.65
N TYR A 143 4.14 -1.00 1.76
CA TYR A 143 3.97 -1.66 0.46
C TYR A 143 5.26 -1.62 -0.36
N GLN A 144 5.86 -0.45 -0.52
CA GLN A 144 7.11 -0.29 -1.28
C GLN A 144 8.27 -1.04 -0.63
N LYS A 145 8.39 -1.03 0.71
CA LYS A 145 9.41 -1.81 1.42
C LYS A 145 9.29 -3.31 1.10
N GLU A 146 8.11 -3.89 1.26
CA GLU A 146 7.90 -5.32 0.97
C GLU A 146 8.23 -5.67 -0.47
N ALA A 147 7.79 -4.83 -1.42
CA ALA A 147 8.03 -5.06 -2.82
C ALA A 147 9.54 -5.05 -3.14
N PHE A 148 10.23 -3.98 -2.76
CA PHE A 148 11.65 -3.84 -3.10
C PHE A 148 12.57 -4.77 -2.30
N GLU A 149 12.26 -5.07 -1.05
CA GLU A 149 13.00 -6.06 -0.26
C GLU A 149 12.88 -7.46 -0.88
N THR A 150 11.70 -7.81 -1.38
CA THR A 150 11.49 -9.08 -2.08
C THR A 150 12.27 -9.13 -3.40
N ILE A 151 12.26 -8.05 -4.18
CA ILE A 151 12.95 -7.98 -5.48
C ILE A 151 14.47 -7.98 -5.30
N LEU A 152 14.96 -7.16 -4.39
CA LEU A 152 16.40 -6.96 -4.20
C LEU A 152 17.05 -7.97 -3.27
N GLY A 153 16.25 -8.73 -2.49
CA GLY A 153 16.73 -9.67 -1.49
C GLY A 153 17.50 -9.00 -0.34
N LYS A 154 17.32 -7.71 -0.14
CA LYS A 154 18.03 -6.90 0.86
C LYS A 154 17.09 -5.87 1.48
N PRO A 155 17.32 -5.48 2.74
CA PRO A 155 16.55 -4.41 3.38
C PRO A 155 16.64 -3.09 2.61
N VAL A 156 15.53 -2.36 2.55
CA VAL A 156 15.48 -1.03 1.92
C VAL A 156 14.95 0.03 2.88
N ARG A 157 15.38 1.27 2.64
CA ARG A 157 14.78 2.47 3.21
C ARG A 157 13.85 3.10 2.16
N VAL A 158 12.63 3.42 2.56
CA VAL A 158 11.65 4.09 1.69
C VAL A 158 11.30 5.43 2.29
N SER A 159 11.35 6.47 1.48
CA SER A 159 10.94 7.83 1.84
C SER A 159 9.81 8.30 0.93
N LEU A 160 8.74 8.78 1.51
CA LEU A 160 7.66 9.46 0.78
C LEU A 160 8.09 10.90 0.53
N LYS A 161 8.25 11.30 -0.73
CA LYS A 161 8.68 12.65 -1.14
C LYS A 161 7.50 13.56 -1.46
N GLU A 162 6.44 13.00 -2.05
CA GLU A 162 5.22 13.71 -2.40
C GLU A 162 4.01 12.80 -2.13
N SER A 163 2.89 13.38 -1.71
CA SER A 163 1.66 12.64 -1.47
C SER A 163 0.44 13.40 -1.91
N LYS A 164 -0.47 12.72 -2.59
CA LYS A 164 -1.80 13.23 -2.95
C LYS A 164 -2.63 13.62 -1.71
N LEU A 165 -2.43 12.93 -0.58
CA LEU A 165 -3.10 13.24 0.69
C LEU A 165 -2.51 14.49 1.38
N ASN A 166 -1.43 15.05 0.86
CA ASN A 166 -0.82 16.30 1.33
C ASN A 166 -0.79 17.36 0.24
N GLY A 167 -1.76 17.32 -0.69
CA GLY A 167 -1.90 18.32 -1.75
C GLY A 167 -0.97 18.13 -2.95
N GLY A 168 -0.19 17.07 -3.01
CA GLY A 168 0.64 16.73 -4.16
C GLY A 168 -0.18 16.21 -5.34
N GLN A 169 0.34 16.34 -6.54
CA GLN A 169 -0.30 15.84 -7.76
C GLN A 169 -0.20 14.31 -7.86
N ARG A 170 0.85 13.73 -7.31
CA ARG A 170 1.13 12.28 -7.31
C ARG A 170 1.73 11.84 -5.99
N CYS A 171 1.83 10.52 -5.79
CA CYS A 171 2.65 9.98 -4.71
C CYS A 171 4.02 9.61 -5.27
N VAL A 172 5.09 10.15 -4.67
CA VAL A 172 6.47 9.87 -5.08
C VAL A 172 7.21 9.23 -3.93
N PHE A 173 7.77 8.05 -4.18
CA PHE A 173 8.58 7.31 -3.23
C PHE A 173 10.02 7.22 -3.73
N GLU A 174 10.95 7.45 -2.84
CA GLU A 174 12.38 7.15 -3.04
C GLU A 174 12.72 5.89 -2.26
N VAL A 175 13.34 4.92 -2.92
CA VAL A 175 13.76 3.65 -2.33
C VAL A 175 15.26 3.50 -2.48
N LYS A 176 15.96 3.22 -1.38
CA LYS A 176 17.41 2.97 -1.32
C LYS A 176 17.68 1.70 -0.54
N LEU A 177 18.77 1.03 -0.86
CA LEU A 177 19.26 -0.02 0.03
C LEU A 177 19.50 0.57 1.43
N ALA A 178 19.08 -0.15 2.47
CA ALA A 178 19.45 0.23 3.82
C ALA A 178 20.98 0.09 3.93
N GLU A 179 21.62 1.15 4.42
CA GLU A 179 23.04 1.05 4.82
C GLU A 179 23.12 -0.04 5.89
N ASN A 180 24.03 -0.99 5.73
CA ASN A 180 24.36 -1.90 6.81
C ASN A 180 24.86 -1.02 7.96
N SER A 181 24.02 -0.84 8.97
CA SER A 181 24.49 -0.38 10.26
C SER A 181 25.48 -1.46 10.70
N GLY A 182 26.76 -1.21 10.35
CA GLY A 182 27.85 -2.07 10.75
C GLY A 182 27.70 -2.32 12.24
N GLY A 183 27.56 -3.59 12.61
CA GLY A 183 27.45 -3.99 13.99
C GLY A 183 28.61 -3.40 14.77
N GLN A 184 28.29 -2.51 15.69
CA GLN A 184 29.12 -2.38 16.89
C GLN A 184 28.75 -3.57 17.78
N LEU A 185 29.61 -4.58 17.77
CA LEU A 185 29.72 -5.58 18.80
C LEU A 185 30.16 -4.91 20.11
#